data_bfb23a252fccfc91574f0fa8209429d2
#
_entry.id   bfb23a252fccfc91574f0fa8209429d2
#
_cell.length_a   1.000
_cell.length_b   1.000
_cell.length_c   1.000
_cell.angle_alpha   90.00
_cell.angle_beta   90.00
_cell.angle_gamma   90.00
#
_symmetry.space_group_name_H-M   'P 1'
#
loop_
_entity.id
_entity.type
_entity.pdbx_description
1 polymer ?
#
loop_
_entity_poly.entity_id
_entity_poly.type
_entity_poly.pdbx_seq_one_letter_code
_entity_poly.pdbx_strand_id
1 'polypeptide(L)'
;MKQMQMNVSDTYDAALYLRLSKDDTDIDGSAKTESNSIGNQRELLRSFVKSQPDIQIFDIYVDDGYSGSNFDRPEFKRMTSDIEAGKVNCVIVKDLSRFGREYIEAGRLIQKIYPALNVRFIAVTDHFDSKTANTSEKSLVVPIKNFVNDSYCRDISTKVRSHQQMKRENGEFIGAFAPYGYQKDAQNKNCLVVDEYAADVVRKIYTWKIEGLSLGAIAEKLNARHILTPK
;
A
#
# COMPACT_ATOMS: atom_id res chain seq x y z
N MET A 1 -12.29 -37.64 -43.76
CA MET A 1 -13.09 -36.97 -42.75
C MET A 1 -12.40 -37.15 -41.39
N LYS A 2 -11.63 -36.17 -40.91
CA LYS A 2 -11.05 -36.16 -39.56
C LYS A 2 -12.13 -35.63 -38.62
N GLN A 3 -12.63 -36.49 -37.75
CA GLN A 3 -13.44 -36.04 -36.61
C GLN A 3 -12.59 -35.13 -35.74
N MET A 4 -12.96 -33.87 -35.67
CA MET A 4 -12.50 -32.93 -34.67
C MET A 4 -13.04 -33.43 -33.33
N GLN A 5 -12.19 -34.03 -32.50
CA GLN A 5 -12.48 -34.24 -31.10
C GLN A 5 -12.61 -32.85 -30.48
N MET A 6 -13.82 -32.48 -30.12
CA MET A 6 -14.08 -31.33 -29.23
C MET A 6 -13.42 -31.66 -27.90
N ASN A 7 -12.40 -30.90 -27.56
CA ASN A 7 -11.79 -30.94 -26.24
C ASN A 7 -12.87 -30.68 -25.20
N VAL A 8 -12.89 -31.53 -24.17
CA VAL A 8 -13.58 -31.34 -22.91
C VAL A 8 -13.28 -29.90 -22.46
N SER A 9 -14.31 -29.10 -22.21
CA SER A 9 -14.19 -27.77 -21.68
C SER A 9 -13.38 -27.84 -20.40
N ASP A 10 -12.16 -27.26 -20.40
CA ASP A 10 -11.33 -27.13 -19.19
C ASP A 10 -12.10 -26.26 -18.19
N THR A 11 -12.87 -26.91 -17.34
CA THR A 11 -13.56 -26.25 -16.24
C THR A 11 -12.53 -26.04 -15.12
N TYR A 12 -12.44 -24.82 -14.62
CA TYR A 12 -11.53 -24.47 -13.54
C TYR A 12 -12.23 -24.54 -12.19
N ASP A 13 -11.66 -25.34 -11.27
CA ASP A 13 -12.04 -25.40 -9.86
C ASP A 13 -11.28 -24.31 -9.10
N ALA A 14 -11.96 -23.20 -8.82
CA ALA A 14 -11.32 -21.98 -8.33
C ALA A 14 -11.33 -21.88 -6.81
N ALA A 15 -10.16 -21.60 -6.24
CA ALA A 15 -9.99 -21.06 -4.90
C ALA A 15 -10.14 -19.54 -4.94
N LEU A 16 -11.11 -19.00 -4.21
CA LEU A 16 -11.18 -17.56 -3.96
C LEU A 16 -10.38 -17.24 -2.70
N TYR A 17 -9.27 -16.51 -2.85
CA TYR A 17 -8.43 -16.16 -1.73
C TYR A 17 -8.61 -14.69 -1.32
N LEU A 18 -8.97 -14.48 -0.05
CA LEU A 18 -9.27 -13.17 0.54
C LEU A 18 -8.34 -12.91 1.72
N ARG A 19 -7.82 -11.70 1.82
CA ARG A 19 -6.95 -11.31 2.94
C ARG A 19 -7.19 -9.86 3.38
N LEU A 20 -7.19 -9.65 4.68
CA LEU A 20 -7.15 -8.33 5.30
C LEU A 20 -6.05 -8.29 6.37
N SER A 21 -5.27 -7.22 6.39
CA SER A 21 -4.27 -6.96 7.43
C SER A 21 -4.91 -6.30 8.64
N LYS A 22 -4.34 -6.52 9.85
CA LYS A 22 -4.74 -5.78 11.06
C LYS A 22 -4.59 -4.26 10.91
N ASP A 23 -3.65 -3.82 10.08
CA ASP A 23 -3.41 -2.41 9.82
C ASP A 23 -4.45 -1.77 8.89
N ASP A 24 -5.24 -2.61 8.19
CA ASP A 24 -6.30 -2.18 7.26
C ASP A 24 -7.70 -2.25 7.91
N THR A 25 -7.81 -2.49 9.24
CA THR A 25 -9.10 -2.55 9.94
C THR A 25 -9.73 -1.18 10.02
N ASP A 26 -10.97 -1.07 9.54
CA ASP A 26 -11.81 0.11 9.69
C ASP A 26 -11.98 0.46 11.17
N ILE A 27 -11.90 1.76 11.48
CA ILE A 27 -11.88 2.37 12.82
C ILE A 27 -13.22 2.19 13.59
N ASP A 28 -14.19 1.51 13.01
CA ASP A 28 -15.47 1.24 13.67
C ASP A 28 -15.40 -0.02 14.55
N GLY A 29 -15.22 0.19 15.84
CA GLY A 29 -15.12 -0.82 16.91
C GLY A 29 -16.37 -1.68 17.16
N SER A 30 -17.09 -2.07 16.12
CA SER A 30 -18.20 -3.04 16.21
C SER A 30 -17.69 -4.46 15.97
N ALA A 31 -17.91 -5.35 16.93
CA ALA A 31 -17.65 -6.78 16.85
C ALA A 31 -18.51 -7.42 15.73
N LYS A 32 -18.06 -7.31 14.47
CA LYS A 32 -18.60 -8.06 13.35
C LYS A 32 -17.74 -9.30 13.11
N THR A 33 -18.40 -10.40 12.84
CA THR A 33 -17.78 -11.73 12.59
C THR A 33 -16.89 -11.74 11.35
N GLU A 34 -17.01 -10.76 10.48
CA GLU A 34 -16.20 -10.56 9.27
C GLU A 34 -16.11 -9.06 8.96
N SER A 35 -14.91 -8.57 8.59
CA SER A 35 -14.69 -7.18 8.21
C SER A 35 -15.46 -6.83 6.92
N ASN A 36 -16.01 -5.61 6.84
CA ASN A 36 -16.68 -5.10 5.64
C ASN A 36 -15.79 -5.22 4.39
N SER A 37 -14.48 -5.09 4.55
CA SER A 37 -13.50 -5.21 3.46
C SER A 37 -13.40 -6.65 2.92
N ILE A 38 -13.51 -7.67 3.77
CA ILE A 38 -13.55 -9.09 3.35
C ILE A 38 -14.86 -9.39 2.63
N GLY A 39 -15.98 -8.90 3.15
CA GLY A 39 -17.30 -9.01 2.50
C GLY A 39 -17.29 -8.44 1.08
N ASN A 40 -16.77 -7.24 0.91
CA ASN A 40 -16.65 -6.57 -0.40
C ASN A 40 -15.73 -7.33 -1.36
N GLN A 41 -14.61 -7.90 -0.87
CA GLN A 41 -13.74 -8.75 -1.68
C GLN A 41 -14.48 -10.01 -2.15
N ARG A 42 -15.21 -10.66 -1.24
CA ARG A 42 -16.00 -11.88 -1.52
C ARG A 42 -17.05 -11.63 -2.59
N GLU A 43 -17.79 -10.54 -2.50
CA GLU A 43 -18.81 -10.16 -3.48
C GLU A 43 -18.21 -9.89 -4.86
N LEU A 44 -17.12 -9.13 -4.91
CA LEU A 44 -16.39 -8.86 -6.15
C LEU A 44 -15.95 -10.14 -6.85
N LEU A 45 -15.30 -11.07 -6.12
CA LEU A 45 -14.78 -12.30 -6.70
C LEU A 45 -15.90 -13.25 -7.13
N ARG A 46 -16.98 -13.35 -6.35
CA ARG A 46 -18.17 -14.13 -6.76
C ARG A 46 -18.83 -13.56 -8.02
N SER A 47 -18.95 -12.24 -8.11
CA SER A 47 -19.49 -11.57 -9.29
C SER A 47 -18.62 -11.83 -10.53
N PHE A 48 -17.30 -11.77 -10.36
CA PHE A 48 -16.37 -12.08 -11.42
C PHE A 48 -16.54 -13.53 -11.90
N VAL A 49 -16.55 -14.51 -10.99
CA VAL A 49 -16.73 -15.94 -11.39
C VAL A 49 -18.06 -16.17 -12.09
N LYS A 50 -19.14 -15.53 -11.66
CA LYS A 50 -20.44 -15.63 -12.35
C LYS A 50 -20.40 -15.18 -13.82
N SER A 51 -19.48 -14.31 -14.18
CA SER A 51 -19.28 -13.85 -15.56
C SER A 51 -18.38 -14.76 -16.40
N GLN A 52 -17.75 -15.78 -15.78
CA GLN A 52 -16.83 -16.71 -16.42
C GLN A 52 -17.47 -18.10 -16.51
N PRO A 53 -17.89 -18.56 -17.70
CA PRO A 53 -18.59 -19.83 -17.83
C PRO A 53 -17.68 -21.06 -17.63
N ASP A 54 -16.37 -20.87 -17.73
CA ASP A 54 -15.34 -21.90 -17.58
C ASP A 54 -14.79 -22.03 -16.14
N ILE A 55 -15.33 -21.26 -15.18
CA ILE A 55 -14.86 -21.26 -13.80
C ILE A 55 -15.98 -21.58 -12.82
N GLN A 56 -15.75 -22.53 -11.92
CA GLN A 56 -16.61 -22.81 -10.77
C GLN A 56 -15.85 -22.61 -9.46
N ILE A 57 -16.56 -22.20 -8.41
CA ILE A 57 -15.95 -21.99 -7.09
C ILE A 57 -15.83 -23.34 -6.41
N PHE A 58 -14.60 -23.77 -6.10
CA PHE A 58 -14.31 -24.92 -5.24
C PHE A 58 -14.49 -24.53 -3.77
N ASP A 59 -13.74 -23.50 -3.31
CA ASP A 59 -13.85 -23.03 -1.92
C ASP A 59 -13.36 -21.58 -1.78
N ILE A 60 -13.64 -20.99 -0.60
CA ILE A 60 -13.23 -19.63 -0.23
C ILE A 60 -12.30 -19.68 0.96
N TYR A 61 -11.11 -19.12 0.81
CA TYR A 61 -10.04 -19.11 1.80
C TYR A 61 -9.86 -17.70 2.33
N VAL A 62 -9.97 -17.51 3.64
CA VAL A 62 -10.00 -16.18 4.27
C VAL A 62 -8.96 -16.09 5.38
N ASP A 63 -7.93 -15.26 5.17
CA ASP A 63 -6.96 -14.90 6.19
C ASP A 63 -7.23 -13.46 6.66
N ASP A 64 -8.16 -13.30 7.62
CA ASP A 64 -8.48 -12.03 8.25
C ASP A 64 -7.53 -11.73 9.40
N GLY A 65 -6.96 -10.52 9.43
CA GLY A 65 -6.01 -10.10 10.46
C GLY A 65 -4.57 -10.59 10.25
N TYR A 66 -4.26 -11.19 9.10
CA TYR A 66 -2.90 -11.66 8.78
C TYR A 66 -2.15 -10.69 7.87
N SER A 67 -0.88 -10.42 8.20
CA SER A 67 0.00 -9.61 7.36
C SER A 67 0.26 -10.27 6.00
N GLY A 68 0.43 -9.43 4.96
CA GLY A 68 0.88 -9.90 3.65
C GLY A 68 2.38 -10.15 3.53
N SER A 69 3.14 -9.91 4.61
CA SER A 69 4.61 -9.96 4.61
C SER A 69 5.22 -11.38 4.56
N ASN A 70 4.41 -12.42 4.79
CA ASN A 70 4.81 -13.81 4.62
C ASN A 70 3.62 -14.63 4.13
N PHE A 71 3.87 -15.90 3.75
CA PHE A 71 2.87 -16.88 3.34
C PHE A 71 2.56 -17.91 4.44
N ASP A 72 3.02 -17.68 5.67
CA ASP A 72 2.72 -18.52 6.83
C ASP A 72 1.35 -18.15 7.42
N ARG A 73 0.29 -18.48 6.66
CA ARG A 73 -1.11 -18.17 6.97
C ARG A 73 -1.94 -19.45 6.88
N PRO A 74 -2.87 -19.68 7.82
CA PRO A 74 -3.63 -20.94 7.90
C PRO A 74 -4.39 -21.29 6.63
N GLU A 75 -5.19 -20.32 6.12
CA GLU A 75 -6.02 -20.56 4.95
C GLU A 75 -5.21 -20.58 3.65
N PHE A 76 -4.11 -19.82 3.58
CA PHE A 76 -3.18 -19.94 2.47
C PHE A 76 -2.53 -21.34 2.40
N LYS A 77 -2.13 -21.90 3.54
CA LYS A 77 -1.60 -23.27 3.60
C LYS A 77 -2.65 -24.32 3.22
N ARG A 78 -3.90 -24.16 3.69
CA ARG A 78 -5.02 -25.02 3.30
C ARG A 78 -5.26 -24.98 1.81
N MET A 79 -5.30 -23.79 1.21
CA MET A 79 -5.40 -23.61 -0.23
C MET A 79 -4.25 -24.30 -0.98
N THR A 80 -3.02 -24.13 -0.50
CA THR A 80 -1.84 -24.76 -1.11
C THR A 80 -1.95 -26.29 -1.08
N SER A 81 -2.40 -26.87 0.05
CA SER A 81 -2.61 -28.30 0.15
C SER A 81 -3.70 -28.82 -0.80
N ASP A 82 -4.77 -28.06 -1.01
CA ASP A 82 -5.82 -28.42 -1.98
C ASP A 82 -5.35 -28.29 -3.42
N ILE A 83 -4.45 -27.32 -3.72
CA ILE A 83 -3.76 -27.22 -5.01
C ILE A 83 -2.87 -28.45 -5.26
N GLU A 84 -2.02 -28.80 -4.28
CA GLU A 84 -1.14 -29.97 -4.36
C GLU A 84 -1.88 -31.28 -4.50
N ALA A 85 -3.06 -31.38 -3.89
CA ALA A 85 -3.98 -32.51 -4.02
C ALA A 85 -4.74 -32.53 -5.37
N GLY A 86 -4.55 -31.53 -6.24
CA GLY A 86 -5.23 -31.43 -7.53
C GLY A 86 -6.73 -31.11 -7.46
N LYS A 87 -7.23 -30.64 -6.31
CA LYS A 87 -8.64 -30.25 -6.13
C LYS A 87 -8.91 -28.83 -6.65
N VAL A 88 -7.86 -27.98 -6.66
CA VAL A 88 -7.90 -26.59 -7.09
C VAL A 88 -6.90 -26.43 -8.24
N ASN A 89 -7.38 -25.90 -9.37
CA ASN A 89 -6.57 -25.61 -10.55
C ASN A 89 -6.68 -24.15 -11.00
N CYS A 90 -7.33 -23.30 -10.20
CA CYS A 90 -7.41 -21.86 -10.41
C CYS A 90 -7.37 -21.12 -9.06
N VAL A 91 -6.58 -20.06 -8.97
CA VAL A 91 -6.55 -19.16 -7.80
C VAL A 91 -7.00 -17.78 -8.24
N ILE A 92 -8.00 -17.22 -7.56
CA ILE A 92 -8.54 -15.90 -7.87
C ILE A 92 -8.43 -15.01 -6.64
N VAL A 93 -7.81 -13.84 -6.83
CA VAL A 93 -7.65 -12.81 -5.80
C VAL A 93 -8.21 -11.48 -6.30
N LYS A 94 -8.53 -10.58 -5.37
CA LYS A 94 -8.92 -9.23 -5.76
C LYS A 94 -7.78 -8.52 -6.50
N ASP A 95 -6.62 -8.46 -5.88
CA ASP A 95 -5.40 -7.84 -6.40
C ASP A 95 -4.16 -8.58 -5.86
N LEU A 96 -2.99 -8.32 -6.45
CA LEU A 96 -1.74 -8.95 -6.06
C LEU A 96 -1.33 -8.61 -4.62
N SER A 97 -1.74 -7.44 -4.09
CA SER A 97 -1.44 -7.06 -2.71
C SER A 97 -2.20 -7.94 -1.69
N ARG A 98 -3.38 -8.43 -2.06
CA ARG A 98 -4.16 -9.39 -1.25
C ARG A 98 -3.57 -10.77 -1.28
N PHE A 99 -2.95 -11.17 -2.40
CA PHE A 99 -2.21 -12.43 -2.48
C PHE A 99 -0.98 -12.44 -1.56
N GLY A 100 -0.12 -11.41 -1.64
CA GLY A 100 1.04 -11.27 -0.75
C GLY A 100 1.79 -9.96 -0.98
N ARG A 101 2.35 -9.39 0.09
CA ARG A 101 3.24 -8.21 0.02
C ARG A 101 4.70 -8.62 -0.17
N GLU A 102 5.02 -9.88 0.11
CA GLU A 102 6.34 -10.46 -0.17
C GLU A 102 6.37 -10.85 -1.65
N TYR A 103 6.95 -9.96 -2.47
CA TYR A 103 6.87 -10.03 -3.94
C TYR A 103 7.79 -11.09 -4.56
N ILE A 104 8.87 -11.48 -3.88
CA ILE A 104 9.78 -12.51 -4.39
C ILE A 104 9.07 -13.86 -4.37
N GLU A 105 8.44 -14.21 -3.24
CA GLU A 105 7.71 -15.46 -3.11
C GLU A 105 6.39 -15.44 -3.89
N ALA A 106 5.66 -14.32 -3.91
CA ALA A 106 4.50 -14.17 -4.78
C ALA A 106 4.86 -14.36 -6.27
N GLY A 107 5.96 -13.75 -6.71
CA GLY A 107 6.48 -13.92 -8.06
C GLY A 107 6.91 -15.36 -8.35
N ARG A 108 7.57 -16.03 -7.40
CA ARG A 108 7.92 -17.44 -7.51
C ARG A 108 6.72 -18.35 -7.66
N LEU A 109 5.69 -18.13 -6.84
CA LEU A 109 4.42 -18.88 -6.92
C LEU A 109 3.76 -18.70 -8.28
N ILE A 110 3.57 -17.45 -8.72
CA ILE A 110 2.82 -17.13 -9.95
C ILE A 110 3.61 -17.52 -11.22
N GLN A 111 4.94 -17.33 -11.22
CA GLN A 111 5.74 -17.55 -12.44
C GLN A 111 6.32 -18.95 -12.59
N LYS A 112 6.50 -19.70 -11.49
CA LYS A 112 7.15 -21.01 -11.50
C LYS A 112 6.26 -22.12 -10.98
N ILE A 113 5.72 -21.97 -9.77
CA ILE A 113 5.01 -23.06 -9.08
C ILE A 113 3.65 -23.31 -9.69
N TYR A 114 2.81 -22.28 -9.82
CA TYR A 114 1.47 -22.44 -10.39
C TYR A 114 1.48 -22.93 -11.84
N PRO A 115 2.31 -22.39 -12.74
CA PRO A 115 2.44 -22.97 -14.08
C PRO A 115 2.92 -24.42 -14.10
N ALA A 116 3.85 -24.81 -13.21
CA ALA A 116 4.32 -26.20 -13.09
C ALA A 116 3.23 -27.17 -12.61
N LEU A 117 2.26 -26.66 -11.81
CA LEU A 117 1.09 -27.42 -11.34
C LEU A 117 -0.13 -27.24 -12.25
N ASN A 118 -0.02 -26.59 -13.40
CA ASN A 118 -1.13 -26.22 -14.28
C ASN A 118 -2.25 -25.41 -13.57
N VAL A 119 -1.89 -24.56 -12.63
CA VAL A 119 -2.82 -23.68 -11.90
C VAL A 119 -2.90 -22.33 -12.58
N ARG A 120 -4.11 -21.93 -12.97
CA ARG A 120 -4.43 -20.59 -13.47
C ARG A 120 -4.46 -19.60 -12.31
N PHE A 121 -3.85 -18.43 -12.48
CA PHE A 121 -3.90 -17.37 -11.46
C PHE A 121 -4.52 -16.11 -12.04
N ILE A 122 -5.49 -15.53 -11.32
CA ILE A 122 -6.24 -14.34 -11.73
C ILE A 122 -6.23 -13.31 -10.61
N ALA A 123 -5.79 -12.07 -10.91
CA ALA A 123 -5.94 -10.88 -10.05
C ALA A 123 -6.91 -9.90 -10.73
N VAL A 124 -8.13 -9.82 -10.19
CA VAL A 124 -9.28 -9.21 -10.89
C VAL A 124 -9.09 -7.73 -11.14
N THR A 125 -8.74 -6.95 -10.11
CA THR A 125 -8.58 -5.49 -10.24
C THR A 125 -7.26 -5.08 -10.89
N ASP A 126 -6.27 -5.98 -10.94
CA ASP A 126 -5.02 -5.75 -11.65
C ASP A 126 -5.14 -6.17 -13.13
N HIS A 127 -6.31 -6.66 -13.55
CA HIS A 127 -6.57 -7.18 -14.91
C HIS A 127 -5.53 -8.21 -15.36
N PHE A 128 -5.08 -9.04 -14.42
CA PHE A 128 -4.08 -10.06 -14.67
C PHE A 128 -4.70 -11.46 -14.70
N ASP A 129 -4.39 -12.23 -15.75
CA ASP A 129 -4.79 -13.63 -15.91
C ASP A 129 -3.63 -14.40 -16.56
N SER A 130 -3.12 -15.38 -15.85
CA SER A 130 -2.00 -16.19 -16.32
C SER A 130 -2.27 -16.99 -17.58
N LYS A 131 -3.54 -17.28 -17.92
CA LYS A 131 -3.95 -17.98 -19.15
C LYS A 131 -3.79 -17.10 -20.39
N THR A 132 -4.14 -15.83 -20.29
CA THR A 132 -4.08 -14.87 -21.40
C THR A 132 -2.72 -14.22 -21.54
N ALA A 133 -1.91 -14.23 -20.46
CA ALA A 133 -0.57 -13.64 -20.40
C ALA A 133 0.49 -14.37 -21.26
N ASN A 134 0.13 -15.47 -21.92
CA ASN A 134 1.04 -16.43 -22.56
C ASN A 134 1.75 -15.94 -23.83
N THR A 135 1.67 -14.67 -24.24
CA THR A 135 2.25 -14.26 -25.54
C THR A 135 3.32 -13.17 -25.47
N SER A 136 3.64 -12.64 -24.31
CA SER A 136 4.81 -11.77 -24.17
C SER A 136 5.25 -11.66 -22.72
N GLU A 137 6.56 -11.82 -22.47
CA GLU A 137 7.23 -11.56 -21.20
C GLU A 137 6.85 -10.17 -20.59
N LYS A 138 6.39 -9.25 -21.45
CA LYS A 138 5.90 -7.92 -21.05
C LYS A 138 4.58 -7.95 -20.28
N SER A 139 3.68 -8.91 -20.52
CA SER A 139 2.37 -9.01 -19.87
C SER A 139 2.44 -9.41 -18.39
N LEU A 140 3.45 -10.21 -18.02
CA LEU A 140 3.69 -10.67 -16.65
C LEU A 140 4.60 -9.73 -15.86
N VAL A 141 5.63 -9.21 -16.53
CA VAL A 141 6.66 -8.40 -15.90
C VAL A 141 6.12 -7.03 -15.47
N VAL A 142 5.20 -6.44 -16.22
CA VAL A 142 4.70 -5.09 -15.93
C VAL A 142 3.80 -5.04 -14.68
N PRO A 143 2.76 -5.89 -14.53
CA PRO A 143 1.96 -5.90 -13.30
C PRO A 143 2.79 -6.24 -12.05
N ILE A 144 3.72 -7.22 -12.16
CA ILE A 144 4.58 -7.58 -11.03
C ILE A 144 5.58 -6.46 -10.70
N LYS A 145 6.18 -5.80 -11.69
CA LYS A 145 7.03 -4.64 -11.46
C LYS A 145 6.27 -3.48 -10.82
N ASN A 146 5.05 -3.20 -11.28
CA ASN A 146 4.22 -2.14 -10.69
C ASN A 146 3.85 -2.49 -9.25
N PHE A 147 3.47 -3.73 -8.97
CA PHE A 147 3.21 -4.21 -7.63
C PHE A 147 4.42 -4.11 -6.71
N VAL A 148 5.60 -4.50 -7.20
CA VAL A 148 6.88 -4.35 -6.48
C VAL A 148 7.17 -2.89 -6.17
N ASN A 149 7.04 -2.01 -7.16
CA ASN A 149 7.30 -0.58 -6.99
C ASN A 149 6.33 0.06 -5.99
N ASP A 150 5.05 -0.25 -6.06
CA ASP A 150 4.03 0.26 -5.12
C ASP A 150 4.27 -0.25 -3.69
N SER A 151 4.60 -1.52 -3.53
CA SER A 151 4.92 -2.10 -2.22
C SER A 151 6.19 -1.47 -1.65
N TYR A 152 7.22 -1.29 -2.47
CA TYR A 152 8.47 -0.64 -2.07
C TYR A 152 8.26 0.82 -1.65
N CYS A 153 7.46 1.58 -2.41
CA CYS A 153 7.11 2.96 -2.07
C CYS A 153 6.34 3.05 -0.73
N ARG A 154 5.42 2.13 -0.47
CA ARG A 154 4.68 2.07 0.81
C ARG A 154 5.59 1.73 1.98
N ASP A 155 6.47 0.76 1.83
CA ASP A 155 7.44 0.37 2.87
C ASP A 155 8.42 1.51 3.20
N ILE A 156 8.94 2.19 2.18
CA ILE A 156 9.78 3.38 2.36
C ILE A 156 9.00 4.47 3.09
N SER A 157 7.77 4.77 2.66
CA SER A 157 6.93 5.79 3.30
C SER A 157 6.70 5.49 4.77
N THR A 158 6.43 4.24 5.13
CA THR A 158 6.24 3.80 6.52
C THR A 158 7.52 3.97 7.33
N LYS A 159 8.67 3.53 6.81
CA LYS A 159 9.98 3.67 7.47
C LYS A 159 10.37 5.12 7.66
N VAL A 160 10.15 5.97 6.66
CA VAL A 160 10.43 7.42 6.74
C VAL A 160 9.53 8.07 7.79
N ARG A 161 8.23 7.76 7.82
CA ARG A 161 7.30 8.29 8.83
C ARG A 161 7.69 7.88 10.24
N SER A 162 8.00 6.60 10.48
CA SER A 162 8.48 6.11 11.78
C SER A 162 9.75 6.81 12.21
N HIS A 163 10.72 6.97 11.30
CA HIS A 163 11.97 7.67 11.61
C HIS A 163 11.74 9.14 11.93
N GLN A 164 10.87 9.83 11.17
CA GLN A 164 10.50 11.21 11.46
C GLN A 164 9.75 11.35 12.79
N GLN A 165 8.89 10.40 13.11
CA GLN A 165 8.16 10.39 14.37
C GLN A 165 9.12 10.23 15.55
N MET A 166 10.03 9.28 15.49
CA MET A 166 11.06 9.08 16.51
C MET A 166 11.90 10.35 16.71
N LYS A 167 12.29 11.03 15.64
CA LYS A 167 13.02 12.31 15.73
C LYS A 167 12.20 13.39 16.43
N ARG A 168 10.89 13.49 16.13
CA ARG A 168 10.01 14.46 16.84
C ARG A 168 9.90 14.14 18.33
N GLU A 169 9.75 12.87 18.69
CA GLU A 169 9.69 12.43 20.09
C GLU A 169 10.98 12.72 20.85
N ASN A 170 12.13 12.67 20.16
CA ASN A 170 13.43 13.09 20.70
C ASN A 170 13.62 14.61 20.74
N GLY A 171 12.63 15.41 20.31
CA GLY A 171 12.74 16.87 20.26
C GLY A 171 13.61 17.41 19.13
N GLU A 172 13.95 16.58 18.15
CA GLU A 172 14.76 16.99 16.99
C GLU A 172 13.93 17.81 15.99
N PHE A 173 14.53 18.86 15.46
CA PHE A 173 13.93 19.63 14.38
C PHE A 173 14.09 18.90 13.04
N ILE A 174 12.96 18.62 12.38
CA ILE A 174 12.92 17.86 11.13
C ILE A 174 12.55 18.70 9.91
N GLY A 175 12.27 20.00 10.09
CA GLY A 175 11.90 20.89 8.99
C GLY A 175 13.05 21.13 8.00
N ALA A 176 12.72 21.34 6.73
CA ALA A 176 13.72 21.66 5.71
C ALA A 176 14.42 22.99 5.99
N PHE A 177 13.65 24.01 6.44
CA PHE A 177 14.13 25.35 6.75
C PHE A 177 13.79 25.72 8.19
N ALA A 178 14.68 26.44 8.86
CA ALA A 178 14.40 27.01 10.17
C ALA A 178 13.33 28.10 10.06
N PRO A 179 12.40 28.21 11.03
CA PRO A 179 11.46 29.34 11.09
C PRO A 179 12.21 30.65 11.32
N TYR A 180 11.67 31.77 10.85
CA TYR A 180 12.25 33.09 11.07
C TYR A 180 12.39 33.39 12.57
N GLY A 181 13.54 33.85 12.98
CA GLY A 181 13.94 33.99 14.39
C GLY A 181 14.85 32.88 14.89
N TYR A 182 15.02 31.85 14.08
CA TYR A 182 15.88 30.71 14.35
C TYR A 182 16.77 30.38 13.15
N GLN A 183 17.88 29.74 13.42
CA GLN A 183 18.74 29.11 12.40
C GLN A 183 19.10 27.70 12.84
N LYS A 184 19.50 26.87 11.88
CA LYS A 184 19.97 25.52 12.21
C LYS A 184 21.36 25.61 12.79
N ASP A 185 21.61 24.81 13.83
CA ASP A 185 22.95 24.70 14.42
C ASP A 185 23.96 24.20 13.37
N ALA A 186 25.15 24.79 13.36
CA ALA A 186 26.20 24.45 12.41
C ALA A 186 26.73 23.01 12.57
N GLN A 187 26.71 22.49 13.83
CA GLN A 187 27.20 21.14 14.14
C GLN A 187 26.08 20.11 14.08
N ASN A 188 24.85 20.48 14.47
CA ASN A 188 23.70 19.58 14.44
C ASN A 188 22.49 20.23 13.76
N LYS A 189 22.29 19.93 12.48
CA LYS A 189 21.17 20.46 11.67
C LYS A 189 19.77 20.13 12.19
N ASN A 190 19.66 19.19 13.13
CA ASN A 190 18.39 18.84 13.78
C ASN A 190 18.12 19.67 15.06
N CYS A 191 19.01 20.60 15.40
CA CYS A 191 18.82 21.57 16.47
C CYS A 191 18.61 22.97 15.88
N LEU A 192 17.74 23.74 16.55
CA LEU A 192 17.53 25.14 16.24
C LEU A 192 18.27 25.98 17.31
N VAL A 193 18.98 26.98 16.85
CA VAL A 193 19.56 28.03 17.70
C VAL A 193 18.89 29.37 17.37
N VAL A 194 18.81 30.25 18.34
CA VAL A 194 18.20 31.58 18.14
C VAL A 194 19.08 32.42 17.23
N ASP A 195 18.48 33.00 16.17
CA ASP A 195 19.07 34.09 15.43
C ASP A 195 18.67 35.40 16.13
N GLU A 196 19.59 35.99 16.89
CA GLU A 196 19.26 37.12 17.75
C GLU A 196 18.70 38.32 17.01
N TYR A 197 19.17 38.58 15.78
CA TYR A 197 18.63 39.67 14.96
C TYR A 197 17.21 39.39 14.53
N ALA A 198 16.97 38.22 13.95
CA ALA A 198 15.65 37.84 13.46
C ALA A 198 14.66 37.61 14.62
N ALA A 199 15.11 37.06 15.74
CA ALA A 199 14.31 36.89 16.95
C ALA A 199 13.84 38.23 17.55
N ASP A 200 14.68 39.25 17.51
CA ASP A 200 14.34 40.58 17.96
C ASP A 200 13.26 41.24 17.11
N VAL A 201 13.32 41.00 15.80
CA VAL A 201 12.25 41.42 14.87
C VAL A 201 10.93 40.71 15.21
N VAL A 202 10.97 39.39 15.42
CA VAL A 202 9.79 38.61 15.79
C VAL A 202 9.17 39.12 17.10
N ARG A 203 10.00 39.35 18.14
CA ARG A 203 9.51 39.90 19.40
C ARG A 203 8.83 41.25 19.21
N LYS A 204 9.38 42.15 18.39
CA LYS A 204 8.78 43.47 18.06
C LYS A 204 7.44 43.31 17.34
N ILE A 205 7.32 42.38 16.39
CA ILE A 205 6.07 42.10 15.68
C ILE A 205 4.96 41.66 16.67
N TYR A 206 5.30 40.75 17.58
CA TYR A 206 4.35 40.30 18.60
C TYR A 206 3.96 41.42 19.57
N THR A 207 4.92 42.23 20.04
CA THR A 207 4.66 43.37 20.90
C THR A 207 3.71 44.35 20.25
N TRP A 208 3.98 44.76 19.00
CA TRP A 208 3.10 45.67 18.27
C TRP A 208 1.70 45.07 18.00
N LYS A 209 1.61 43.77 17.82
CA LYS A 209 0.31 43.10 17.67
C LYS A 209 -0.49 43.11 18.98
N ILE A 210 0.18 42.92 20.12
CA ILE A 210 -0.45 42.99 21.46
C ILE A 210 -0.89 44.43 21.75
N GLU A 211 -0.12 45.44 21.32
CA GLU A 211 -0.45 46.87 21.43
C GLU A 211 -1.65 47.28 20.51
N GLY A 212 -2.19 46.35 19.73
CA GLY A 212 -3.38 46.54 18.92
C GLY A 212 -3.13 47.00 17.46
N LEU A 213 -1.89 47.01 16.98
CA LEU A 213 -1.61 47.38 15.61
C LEU A 213 -2.18 46.35 14.62
N SER A 214 -2.68 46.86 13.49
CA SER A 214 -3.07 45.99 12.38
C SER A 214 -1.85 45.39 11.67
N LEU A 215 -2.03 44.26 10.98
CA LEU A 215 -0.95 43.61 10.24
C LEU A 215 -0.35 44.53 9.17
N GLY A 216 -1.17 45.38 8.52
CA GLY A 216 -0.71 46.38 7.56
C GLY A 216 0.19 47.43 8.22
N ALA A 217 -0.21 47.98 9.38
CA ALA A 217 0.60 48.97 10.11
C ALA A 217 1.93 48.35 10.61
N ILE A 218 1.94 47.06 10.98
CA ILE A 218 3.17 46.35 11.34
C ILE A 218 4.09 46.21 10.11
N ALA A 219 3.54 45.85 8.94
CA ALA A 219 4.31 45.73 7.72
C ALA A 219 4.92 47.09 7.30
N GLU A 220 4.16 48.17 7.37
CA GLU A 220 4.67 49.53 7.13
C GLU A 220 5.81 49.90 8.06
N LYS A 221 5.68 49.59 9.36
CA LYS A 221 6.79 49.82 10.35
C LYS A 221 8.03 49.01 10.04
N LEU A 222 7.89 47.78 9.59
CA LEU A 222 9.01 46.93 9.17
C LEU A 222 9.70 47.49 7.92
N ASN A 223 8.92 47.89 6.91
CA ASN A 223 9.39 48.48 5.65
C ASN A 223 10.13 49.79 5.91
N ALA A 224 9.57 50.66 6.78
CA ALA A 224 10.21 51.93 7.14
C ALA A 224 11.57 51.71 7.88
N ARG A 225 11.80 50.56 8.46
CA ARG A 225 13.07 50.15 9.08
C ARG A 225 13.97 49.34 8.16
N HIS A 226 13.60 49.18 6.87
CA HIS A 226 14.30 48.40 5.87
C HIS A 226 14.57 46.94 6.30
N ILE A 227 13.65 46.35 7.10
CA ILE A 227 13.75 44.96 7.50
C ILE A 227 13.25 44.09 6.35
N LEU A 228 14.13 43.25 5.80
CA LEU A 228 13.83 42.38 4.68
C LEU A 228 12.93 41.21 5.08
N THR A 229 12.11 40.75 4.15
CA THR A 229 11.36 39.50 4.32
C THR A 229 12.29 38.30 4.45
N PRO A 230 11.94 37.27 5.24
CA PRO A 230 12.69 36.01 5.24
C PRO A 230 12.73 35.43 3.82
N LYS A 231 13.88 34.85 3.45
CA LYS A 231 14.06 34.15 2.19
C LYS A 231 13.36 32.81 2.21
#